data_a793f3b1fd3821a9e6c6a394db7b1df7
#
_entry.id   a793f3b1fd3821a9e6c6a394db7b1df7
#
_cell.length_a   1.000
_cell.length_b   1.000
_cell.length_c   1.000
_cell.angle_alpha   90.00
_cell.angle_beta   90.00
_cell.angle_gamma   90.00
#
_symmetry.space_group_name_H-M   'P 1'
#
loop_
_entity.id
_entity.type
_entity.pdbx_description
1 polymer ?
#
loop_
_entity_poly.entity_id
_entity_poly.type
_entity_poly.pdbx_seq_one_letter_code
_entity_poly.pdbx_strand_id
1 'polypeptide(L)'
;MMTSLKFELKGPKMNHTYRYRDLSERLKYLFTHFPCVIVVGARQVGKSTLLKHLFPDATHILLDPIQDIQNLRRDPDLFLNNCTFPVIFDEVQYAPELIPALKRFIDKNKKAGQFLLTGSQQWGVLNTISESLAGRAIIITLDGFSLAEMADVKINKPWLLRWLENPDEFLSQPIHRLPLPYSLYETLWRGSLPEASFLPKDVIADFHASYQRTYIERDIRLLSDVSDLAQFGRFVRLAAALIAQEINYSELGRDIGITPQTAKRWLITLAQTFEWFEIPAYSNNLIKRISEKPKGYFADPGQVCYSQMISNPEAINAHPLWGALIENAVISELRKQANLISTPPQFYHWRLYSGAEVDLLLERDGKFYPIEIKATSKPNASDARNINTFRKNHPHLNIQKGLIIAPAENKYPVTENDWVIPWDIS
;
A
#
# COMPACT_ATOMS: atom_id res chain seq x y z
N MET A 1 56.75 6.32 16.26
CA MET A 1 55.70 7.36 16.10
C MET A 1 54.73 6.91 15.02
N MET A 2 53.63 6.30 15.39
CA MET A 2 52.54 5.93 14.45
C MET A 2 51.47 7.02 14.59
N THR A 3 51.36 7.88 13.60
CA THR A 3 50.32 8.88 13.49
C THR A 3 49.03 8.20 13.01
N SER A 4 48.07 8.05 13.89
CA SER A 4 46.73 7.57 13.61
C SER A 4 45.98 8.67 12.81
N LEU A 5 45.81 8.48 11.50
CA LEU A 5 44.89 9.25 10.70
C LEU A 5 43.47 8.87 11.11
N LYS A 6 42.83 9.69 11.92
CA LYS A 6 41.38 9.67 12.12
C LYS A 6 40.71 10.22 10.86
N PHE A 7 40.19 9.35 10.02
CA PHE A 7 39.24 9.70 8.99
C PHE A 7 37.91 10.06 9.69
N GLU A 8 37.64 11.34 9.93
CA GLU A 8 36.30 11.80 10.21
C GLU A 8 35.50 11.78 8.91
N LEU A 9 34.81 10.68 8.65
CA LEU A 9 33.74 10.61 7.65
C LEU A 9 32.58 11.47 8.14
N LYS A 10 32.62 12.79 7.91
CA LYS A 10 31.43 13.63 7.95
C LYS A 10 30.60 13.31 6.71
N GLY A 11 29.81 12.27 6.76
CA GLY A 11 28.78 12.03 5.76
C GLY A 11 27.85 13.22 5.63
N PRO A 12 27.30 13.54 4.46
CA PRO A 12 26.32 14.60 4.32
C PRO A 12 25.15 14.33 5.28
N LYS A 13 24.74 15.36 6.04
CA LYS A 13 23.51 15.24 6.82
C LYS A 13 22.38 14.93 5.83
N MET A 14 21.71 13.79 6.03
CA MET A 14 20.48 13.47 5.29
C MET A 14 19.40 14.47 5.74
N ASN A 15 19.37 15.66 5.16
CA ASN A 15 18.32 16.64 5.36
C ASN A 15 17.15 16.27 4.41
N HIS A 16 16.39 15.25 4.78
CA HIS A 16 15.15 14.99 4.07
C HIS A 16 14.11 16.04 4.53
N THR A 17 13.70 16.89 3.61
CA THR A 17 12.56 17.77 3.83
C THR A 17 11.31 16.88 3.93
N TYR A 18 10.54 17.05 5.01
CA TYR A 18 9.27 16.35 5.16
C TYR A 18 8.35 16.66 3.97
N ARG A 19 7.81 15.62 3.34
CA ARG A 19 6.78 15.76 2.31
C ARG A 19 5.40 15.60 2.93
N TYR A 20 4.47 16.46 2.51
CA TYR A 20 3.08 16.37 2.94
C TYR A 20 2.51 15.01 2.55
N ARG A 21 1.76 14.40 3.48
CA ARG A 21 1.09 13.12 3.23
C ARG A 21 -0.40 13.36 3.01
N ASP A 22 -0.94 12.77 1.95
CA ASP A 22 -2.34 12.92 1.56
C ASP A 22 -3.31 12.52 2.69
N LEU A 23 -2.90 11.58 3.54
CA LEU A 23 -3.66 11.11 4.70
C LEU A 23 -3.76 12.14 5.83
N SER A 24 -2.97 13.21 5.83
CA SER A 24 -2.80 14.15 6.95
C SER A 24 -4.10 14.77 7.44
N GLU A 25 -4.92 15.32 6.54
CA GLU A 25 -6.16 15.99 6.93
C GLU A 25 -7.20 15.00 7.47
N ARG A 26 -7.31 13.83 6.85
CA ARG A 26 -8.20 12.76 7.32
C ARG A 26 -7.78 12.27 8.70
N LEU A 27 -6.49 12.09 8.94
CA LEU A 27 -5.97 11.66 10.24
C LEU A 27 -6.30 12.68 11.32
N LYS A 28 -6.04 13.98 11.09
CA LYS A 28 -6.40 15.04 12.02
C LYS A 28 -7.91 15.05 12.31
N TYR A 29 -8.74 14.96 11.27
CA TYR A 29 -10.19 14.91 11.43
C TYR A 29 -10.64 13.73 12.29
N LEU A 30 -10.15 12.53 12.02
CA LEU A 30 -10.48 11.34 12.80
C LEU A 30 -10.00 11.45 14.26
N PHE A 31 -8.84 12.04 14.48
CA PHE A 31 -8.30 12.25 15.82
C PHE A 31 -9.17 13.17 16.70
N THR A 32 -9.84 14.16 16.09
CA THR A 32 -10.78 15.01 16.83
C THR A 32 -12.11 14.32 17.18
N HIS A 33 -12.41 13.16 16.58
CA HIS A 33 -13.68 12.45 16.76
C HIS A 33 -13.55 11.13 17.53
N PHE A 34 -12.37 10.54 17.56
CA PHE A 34 -12.12 9.24 18.20
C PHE A 34 -11.12 9.36 19.36
N PRO A 35 -11.30 8.59 20.44
CA PRO A 35 -10.35 8.54 21.55
C PRO A 35 -8.96 8.06 21.11
N CYS A 36 -8.94 7.13 20.15
CA CYS A 36 -7.72 6.49 19.67
C CYS A 36 -7.72 6.39 18.15
N VAL A 37 -6.62 6.78 17.51
CA VAL A 37 -6.36 6.53 16.09
C VAL A 37 -5.11 5.67 15.94
N ILE A 38 -5.21 4.62 15.14
CA ILE A 38 -4.16 3.64 14.92
C ILE A 38 -3.70 3.75 13.48
N VAL A 39 -2.44 4.10 13.26
CA VAL A 39 -1.81 4.19 11.96
C VAL A 39 -1.01 2.92 11.70
N VAL A 40 -1.49 2.09 10.79
CA VAL A 40 -0.82 0.86 10.38
C VAL A 40 -0.22 1.01 8.97
N GLY A 41 0.68 0.11 8.60
CA GLY A 41 1.31 0.12 7.27
C GLY A 41 2.68 -0.52 7.29
N ALA A 42 3.26 -0.76 6.11
CA ALA A 42 4.57 -1.39 5.94
C ALA A 42 5.66 -0.65 6.73
N ARG A 43 6.80 -1.29 6.90
CA ARG A 43 7.98 -0.61 7.47
C ARG A 43 8.43 0.54 6.57
N GLN A 44 9.03 1.56 7.18
CA GLN A 44 9.64 2.69 6.49
C GLN A 44 8.70 3.54 5.61
N VAL A 45 7.37 3.35 5.70
CA VAL A 45 6.40 4.22 5.00
C VAL A 45 6.21 5.59 5.67
N GLY A 46 6.83 5.83 6.83
CA GLY A 46 6.84 7.13 7.51
C GLY A 46 5.77 7.34 8.56
N LYS A 47 5.21 6.28 9.18
CA LYS A 47 4.17 6.36 10.23
C LYS A 47 4.56 7.29 11.38
N SER A 48 5.69 7.00 12.04
CA SER A 48 6.20 7.80 13.17
C SER A 48 6.54 9.23 12.76
N THR A 49 7.11 9.42 11.57
CA THR A 49 7.43 10.74 11.00
C THR A 49 6.17 11.57 10.78
N LEU A 50 5.12 10.95 10.22
CA LEU A 50 3.82 11.59 10.00
C LEU A 50 3.22 12.07 11.34
N LEU A 51 3.16 11.18 12.33
CA LEU A 51 2.55 11.53 13.62
C LEU A 51 3.34 12.62 14.36
N LYS A 52 4.67 12.55 14.39
CA LYS A 52 5.53 13.59 14.98
C LYS A 52 5.35 14.95 14.30
N HIS A 53 5.19 14.94 12.96
CA HIS A 53 4.99 16.18 12.21
C HIS A 53 3.61 16.80 12.44
N LEU A 54 2.55 15.97 12.49
CA LEU A 54 1.18 16.45 12.65
C LEU A 54 0.83 16.83 14.10
N PHE A 55 1.47 16.20 15.07
CA PHE A 55 1.21 16.36 16.50
C PHE A 55 2.51 16.62 17.27
N PRO A 56 3.17 17.76 17.01
CA PRO A 56 4.49 18.06 17.60
C PRO A 56 4.45 18.19 19.12
N ASP A 57 3.30 18.57 19.69
CA ASP A 57 3.11 18.73 21.14
C ASP A 57 2.72 17.41 21.85
N ALA A 58 2.55 16.31 21.10
CA ALA A 58 2.21 15.02 21.69
C ALA A 58 3.42 14.38 22.38
N THR A 59 3.19 13.76 23.54
CA THR A 59 4.19 12.92 24.18
C THR A 59 4.48 11.69 23.31
N HIS A 60 5.73 11.51 22.88
CA HIS A 60 6.12 10.39 22.02
C HIS A 60 6.84 9.31 22.81
N ILE A 61 6.29 8.09 22.81
CA ILE A 61 6.82 6.93 23.51
C ILE A 61 7.07 5.80 22.50
N LEU A 62 8.36 5.47 22.30
CA LEU A 62 8.77 4.34 21.46
C LEU A 62 8.72 3.06 22.30
N LEU A 63 7.94 2.10 21.84
CA LEU A 63 7.79 0.79 22.49
C LEU A 63 8.78 -0.20 21.85
N ASP A 64 10.05 -0.06 22.16
CA ASP A 64 11.12 -0.94 21.68
C ASP A 64 11.41 -2.04 22.72
N PRO A 65 11.61 -3.33 22.31
CA PRO A 65 11.99 -4.39 23.26
C PRO A 65 13.29 -4.12 24.02
N ILE A 66 14.17 -3.28 23.47
CA ILE A 66 15.49 -2.94 24.04
C ILE A 66 15.40 -1.75 25.01
N GLN A 67 14.40 -0.87 24.84
CA GLN A 67 14.20 0.24 25.77
C GLN A 67 13.47 -0.23 27.03
N ASP A 68 13.75 0.45 28.15
CA ASP A 68 13.12 0.15 29.42
C ASP A 68 11.64 0.58 29.44
N ILE A 69 10.78 -0.35 29.01
CA ILE A 69 9.32 -0.24 29.12
C ILE A 69 8.77 -1.09 30.27
N GLN A 70 9.63 -1.46 31.24
CA GLN A 70 9.23 -2.34 32.35
C GLN A 70 8.14 -1.71 33.21
N ASN A 71 8.16 -0.41 33.42
CA ASN A 71 7.12 0.31 34.16
C ASN A 71 5.76 0.20 33.44
N LEU A 72 5.73 0.32 32.13
CA LEU A 72 4.53 0.12 31.32
C LEU A 72 4.03 -1.32 31.41
N ARG A 73 4.92 -2.31 31.28
CA ARG A 73 4.55 -3.72 31.36
C ARG A 73 4.08 -4.15 32.75
N ARG A 74 4.70 -3.58 33.80
CA ARG A 74 4.38 -3.92 35.19
C ARG A 74 3.02 -3.41 35.62
N ASP A 75 2.69 -2.16 35.29
CA ASP A 75 1.42 -1.53 35.64
C ASP A 75 0.99 -0.55 34.53
N PRO A 76 0.37 -1.06 33.45
CA PRO A 76 -0.06 -0.23 32.33
C PRO A 76 -1.11 0.83 32.71
N ASP A 77 -1.96 0.55 33.70
CA ASP A 77 -2.99 1.50 34.14
C ASP A 77 -2.36 2.70 34.89
N LEU A 78 -1.41 2.45 35.78
CA LEU A 78 -0.67 3.51 36.47
C LEU A 78 0.16 4.31 35.45
N PHE A 79 0.77 3.65 34.48
CA PHE A 79 1.53 4.28 33.44
C PHE A 79 0.68 5.27 32.62
N LEU A 80 -0.50 4.85 32.17
CA LEU A 80 -1.45 5.69 31.41
C LEU A 80 -1.98 6.86 32.23
N ASN A 81 -2.22 6.69 33.54
CA ASN A 81 -2.67 7.76 34.42
C ASN A 81 -1.62 8.89 34.60
N ASN A 82 -0.34 8.58 34.37
CA ASN A 82 0.77 9.53 34.44
C ASN A 82 1.17 10.12 33.06
N CYS A 83 0.51 9.72 31.97
CA CYS A 83 0.81 10.26 30.65
C CYS A 83 0.24 11.67 30.47
N THR A 84 1.00 12.52 29.76
CA THR A 84 0.51 13.81 29.24
C THR A 84 -0.09 13.58 27.85
N PHE A 85 -1.33 14.03 27.65
CA PHE A 85 -2.06 13.85 26.39
C PHE A 85 -1.97 15.08 25.50
N PRO A 86 -1.99 14.89 24.15
CA PRO A 86 -2.07 13.61 23.44
C PRO A 86 -0.77 12.80 23.56
N VAL A 87 -0.88 11.48 23.44
CA VAL A 87 0.28 10.57 23.48
C VAL A 87 0.35 9.71 22.22
N ILE A 88 1.56 9.56 21.68
CA ILE A 88 1.90 8.67 20.57
C ILE A 88 2.63 7.45 21.14
N PHE A 89 2.03 6.26 20.99
CA PHE A 89 2.70 4.99 21.25
C PHE A 89 3.18 4.40 19.91
N ASP A 90 4.47 4.41 19.72
CA ASP A 90 5.10 3.96 18.48
C ASP A 90 5.50 2.48 18.58
N GLU A 91 5.17 1.68 17.55
CA GLU A 91 5.40 0.22 17.47
C GLU A 91 4.68 -0.58 18.56
N VAL A 92 3.35 -0.38 18.69
CA VAL A 92 2.51 -0.96 19.76
C VAL A 92 2.53 -2.49 19.82
N GLN A 93 2.95 -3.19 18.77
CA GLN A 93 3.11 -4.64 18.77
C GLN A 93 4.14 -5.15 19.79
N TYR A 94 5.03 -4.30 20.29
CA TYR A 94 6.00 -4.67 21.31
C TYR A 94 5.49 -4.55 22.76
N ALA A 95 4.28 -4.01 22.95
CA ALA A 95 3.65 -3.90 24.27
C ALA A 95 2.14 -4.25 24.20
N PRO A 96 1.78 -5.51 23.88
CA PRO A 96 0.39 -5.92 23.74
C PRO A 96 -0.42 -5.76 25.03
N GLU A 97 0.22 -5.81 26.20
CA GLU A 97 -0.37 -5.57 27.52
C GLU A 97 -0.95 -4.16 27.70
N LEU A 98 -0.52 -3.20 26.87
CA LEU A 98 -1.05 -1.83 26.86
C LEU A 98 -2.51 -1.79 26.37
N ILE A 99 -2.91 -2.69 25.48
CA ILE A 99 -4.22 -2.62 24.81
C ILE A 99 -5.40 -2.79 25.78
N PRO A 100 -5.43 -3.76 26.70
CA PRO A 100 -6.49 -3.85 27.70
C PRO A 100 -6.55 -2.63 28.64
N ALA A 101 -5.40 -2.04 28.98
CA ALA A 101 -5.34 -0.85 29.81
C ALA A 101 -5.89 0.40 29.07
N LEU A 102 -5.55 0.57 27.77
CA LEU A 102 -6.13 1.60 26.92
C LEU A 102 -7.65 1.50 26.87
N LYS A 103 -8.20 0.29 26.74
CA LYS A 103 -9.65 0.07 26.78
C LYS A 103 -10.27 0.61 28.06
N ARG A 104 -9.74 0.20 29.21
CA ARG A 104 -10.25 0.66 30.54
C ARG A 104 -10.15 2.17 30.67
N PHE A 105 -9.02 2.74 30.26
CA PHE A 105 -8.79 4.19 30.35
C PHE A 105 -9.79 4.96 29.47
N ILE A 106 -9.99 4.53 28.21
CA ILE A 106 -10.93 5.16 27.27
C ILE A 106 -12.36 5.07 27.78
N ASP A 107 -12.77 3.90 28.30
CA ASP A 107 -14.12 3.69 28.84
C ASP A 107 -14.43 4.61 30.03
N LYS A 108 -13.42 4.88 30.87
CA LYS A 108 -13.54 5.77 32.01
C LYS A 108 -13.62 7.23 31.60
N ASN A 109 -12.81 7.66 30.62
CA ASN A 109 -12.62 9.09 30.30
C ASN A 109 -13.48 9.56 29.13
N LYS A 110 -13.81 8.70 28.15
CA LYS A 110 -14.66 8.96 26.97
C LYS A 110 -14.33 10.28 26.23
N LYS A 111 -13.04 10.61 26.11
CA LYS A 111 -12.57 11.84 25.49
C LYS A 111 -11.87 11.53 24.17
N ALA A 112 -12.21 12.25 23.10
CA ALA A 112 -11.50 12.15 21.82
C ALA A 112 -10.11 12.81 21.89
N GLY A 113 -9.24 12.48 20.92
CA GLY A 113 -7.96 13.14 20.76
C GLY A 113 -6.91 12.78 21.83
N GLN A 114 -6.93 11.56 22.36
CA GLN A 114 -6.01 11.17 23.43
C GLN A 114 -4.84 10.30 22.95
N PHE A 115 -5.12 9.29 22.10
CA PHE A 115 -4.15 8.27 21.74
C PHE A 115 -3.91 8.18 20.25
N LEU A 116 -2.64 8.11 19.89
CA LEU A 116 -2.15 7.81 18.55
C LEU A 116 -1.24 6.59 18.65
N LEU A 117 -1.55 5.54 17.92
CA LEU A 117 -0.77 4.30 17.93
C LEU A 117 -0.17 4.06 16.55
N THR A 118 1.03 3.46 16.50
CA THR A 118 1.57 2.93 15.24
C THR A 118 1.84 1.43 15.35
N GLY A 119 1.76 0.75 14.20
CA GLY A 119 2.15 -0.65 14.08
C GLY A 119 2.54 -1.01 12.66
N SER A 120 3.55 -1.88 12.53
CA SER A 120 4.05 -2.35 11.23
C SER A 120 3.50 -3.71 10.82
N GLN A 121 2.63 -4.33 11.63
CA GLN A 121 2.02 -5.63 11.39
C GLN A 121 0.49 -5.53 11.45
N GLN A 122 -0.19 -6.23 10.52
CA GLN A 122 -1.64 -6.13 10.38
C GLN A 122 -2.42 -7.01 11.38
N TRP A 123 -1.93 -8.19 11.73
CA TRP A 123 -2.79 -9.20 12.39
C TRP A 123 -2.48 -9.51 13.86
N GLY A 124 -1.23 -9.51 14.29
CA GLY A 124 -0.92 -9.92 15.67
C GLY A 124 -1.51 -8.98 16.71
N VAL A 125 -1.29 -7.69 16.53
CA VAL A 125 -1.79 -6.63 17.40
C VAL A 125 -3.21 -6.20 17.02
N LEU A 126 -3.55 -6.18 15.71
CA LEU A 126 -4.87 -5.75 15.25
C LEU A 126 -6.01 -6.66 15.67
N ASN A 127 -5.82 -7.98 15.79
CA ASN A 127 -6.85 -8.85 16.34
C ASN A 127 -7.12 -8.51 17.82
N THR A 128 -6.06 -8.36 18.60
CA THR A 128 -6.21 -7.96 20.02
C THR A 128 -6.79 -6.54 20.15
N ILE A 129 -6.40 -5.63 19.24
CA ILE A 129 -6.91 -4.25 19.18
C ILE A 129 -8.36 -4.23 18.73
N SER A 130 -8.72 -4.94 17.66
CA SER A 130 -10.08 -4.93 17.12
C SER A 130 -11.09 -5.54 18.10
N GLU A 131 -10.70 -6.57 18.84
CA GLU A 131 -11.54 -7.15 19.89
C GLU A 131 -11.64 -6.24 21.13
N SER A 132 -10.52 -5.65 21.55
CA SER A 132 -10.46 -4.86 22.78
C SER A 132 -10.89 -3.40 22.60
N LEU A 133 -10.55 -2.77 21.48
CA LEU A 133 -10.83 -1.35 21.19
C LEU A 133 -11.97 -1.14 20.18
N ALA A 134 -12.78 -2.15 19.89
CA ALA A 134 -13.96 -2.03 19.02
C ALA A 134 -14.85 -0.86 19.45
N GLY A 135 -15.15 0.06 18.52
CA GLY A 135 -15.92 1.27 18.78
C GLY A 135 -15.19 2.39 19.54
N ARG A 136 -13.90 2.18 19.92
CA ARG A 136 -13.07 3.15 20.65
C ARG A 136 -11.88 3.66 19.83
N ALA A 137 -11.44 2.85 18.90
CA ALA A 137 -10.34 3.20 18.01
C ALA A 137 -10.76 3.12 16.54
N ILE A 138 -10.17 3.98 15.71
CA ILE A 138 -10.23 3.90 14.26
C ILE A 138 -8.87 3.50 13.71
N ILE A 139 -8.85 2.57 12.75
CA ILE A 139 -7.62 2.10 12.12
C ILE A 139 -7.55 2.71 10.73
N ILE A 140 -6.40 3.29 10.40
CA ILE A 140 -6.09 3.84 9.08
C ILE A 140 -4.77 3.27 8.58
N THR A 141 -4.69 3.04 7.26
CA THR A 141 -3.48 2.53 6.63
C THR A 141 -2.70 3.65 5.98
N LEU A 142 -1.41 3.72 6.30
CA LEU A 142 -0.44 4.57 5.62
C LEU A 142 0.39 3.69 4.69
N ASP A 143 0.28 3.94 3.39
CA ASP A 143 1.08 3.29 2.36
C ASP A 143 2.39 4.06 2.10
N GLY A 144 3.25 3.56 1.20
CA GLY A 144 4.34 4.35 0.61
C GLY A 144 3.82 5.63 -0.05
N PHE A 145 4.69 6.47 -0.57
CA PHE A 145 4.26 7.69 -1.26
C PHE A 145 3.29 7.40 -2.40
N SER A 146 2.22 8.20 -2.50
CA SER A 146 1.43 8.33 -3.72
C SER A 146 2.25 9.06 -4.80
N LEU A 147 1.78 9.03 -6.05
CA LEU A 147 2.43 9.82 -7.11
C LEU A 147 2.40 11.32 -6.80
N ALA A 148 1.34 11.81 -6.17
CA ALA A 148 1.23 13.20 -5.75
C ALA A 148 2.21 13.56 -4.64
N GLU A 149 2.36 12.69 -3.64
CA GLU A 149 3.35 12.84 -2.58
C GLU A 149 4.79 12.79 -3.13
N MET A 150 5.05 11.93 -4.14
CA MET A 150 6.33 11.90 -4.85
C MET A 150 6.61 13.20 -5.62
N ALA A 151 5.59 13.79 -6.21
CA ALA A 151 5.66 15.06 -6.92
C ALA A 151 5.66 16.29 -5.98
N ASP A 152 5.54 16.07 -4.67
CA ASP A 152 5.39 17.13 -3.65
C ASP A 152 4.19 18.06 -3.93
N VAL A 153 3.10 17.50 -4.44
CA VAL A 153 1.85 18.19 -4.78
C VAL A 153 0.78 17.83 -3.76
N LYS A 154 0.28 18.81 -3.04
CA LYS A 154 -0.86 18.61 -2.14
C LYS A 154 -2.15 18.43 -2.93
N ILE A 155 -2.83 17.30 -2.75
CA ILE A 155 -4.12 17.00 -3.35
C ILE A 155 -5.22 17.18 -2.30
N ASN A 156 -6.22 18.00 -2.63
CA ASN A 156 -7.38 18.17 -1.75
C ASN A 156 -8.39 17.03 -1.92
N LYS A 157 -8.52 16.50 -3.12
CA LYS A 157 -9.44 15.43 -3.47
C LYS A 157 -8.80 14.52 -4.54
N PRO A 158 -8.59 13.21 -4.24
CA PRO A 158 -8.03 12.29 -5.20
C PRO A 158 -8.82 12.27 -6.51
N TRP A 159 -8.13 12.14 -7.66
CA TRP A 159 -8.82 12.06 -8.94
C TRP A 159 -9.75 10.83 -9.03
N LEU A 160 -9.37 9.74 -8.40
CA LEU A 160 -10.21 8.55 -8.27
C LEU A 160 -11.58 8.90 -7.69
N LEU A 161 -11.63 9.68 -6.59
CA LEU A 161 -12.90 10.08 -5.97
C LEU A 161 -13.72 11.00 -6.90
N ARG A 162 -13.06 11.94 -7.59
CA ARG A 162 -13.73 12.81 -8.57
C ARG A 162 -14.39 12.01 -9.69
N TRP A 163 -13.67 11.01 -10.21
CA TRP A 163 -14.21 10.13 -11.25
C TRP A 163 -15.35 9.24 -10.74
N LEU A 164 -15.24 8.65 -9.55
CA LEU A 164 -16.28 7.83 -8.95
C LEU A 164 -17.56 8.61 -8.65
N GLU A 165 -17.46 9.88 -8.32
CA GLU A 165 -18.64 10.73 -8.06
C GLU A 165 -19.33 11.15 -9.34
N ASN A 166 -18.59 11.63 -10.33
CA ASN A 166 -19.15 12.09 -11.60
C ASN A 166 -18.18 11.82 -12.77
N PRO A 167 -18.26 10.64 -13.42
CA PRO A 167 -17.40 10.29 -14.53
C PRO A 167 -17.45 11.27 -15.70
N ASP A 168 -18.63 11.80 -16.05
CA ASP A 168 -18.78 12.72 -17.18
C ASP A 168 -18.12 14.06 -16.92
N GLU A 169 -18.31 14.62 -15.74
CA GLU A 169 -17.65 15.85 -15.32
C GLU A 169 -16.13 15.68 -15.29
N PHE A 170 -15.64 14.62 -14.67
CA PHE A 170 -14.21 14.33 -14.62
C PHE A 170 -13.59 14.23 -16.02
N LEU A 171 -14.28 13.56 -16.94
CA LEU A 171 -13.79 13.41 -18.31
C LEU A 171 -13.91 14.68 -19.17
N SER A 172 -14.81 15.60 -18.83
CA SER A 172 -14.96 16.88 -19.54
C SER A 172 -13.89 17.90 -19.13
N GLN A 173 -13.41 17.85 -17.88
CA GLN A 173 -12.41 18.80 -17.35
C GLN A 173 -11.00 18.50 -17.86
N PRO A 174 -10.13 19.52 -18.00
CA PRO A 174 -8.71 19.29 -18.25
C PRO A 174 -8.07 18.40 -17.16
N ILE A 175 -7.16 17.53 -17.59
CA ILE A 175 -6.35 16.71 -16.67
C ILE A 175 -4.95 17.33 -16.57
N HIS A 176 -4.44 17.42 -15.34
CA HIS A 176 -3.09 17.90 -15.07
C HIS A 176 -2.20 16.72 -14.70
N ARG A 177 -1.08 16.59 -15.36
CA ARG A 177 -0.05 15.61 -15.02
C ARG A 177 0.75 16.09 -13.81
N LEU A 178 1.13 15.15 -12.96
CA LEU A 178 1.98 15.43 -11.81
C LEU A 178 3.43 15.72 -12.27
N PRO A 179 4.11 16.74 -11.74
CA PRO A 179 5.50 17.03 -12.05
C PRO A 179 6.42 16.05 -11.31
N LEU A 180 6.37 14.77 -11.69
CA LEU A 180 7.20 13.73 -11.06
C LEU A 180 8.69 14.05 -11.25
N PRO A 181 9.51 13.86 -10.20
CA PRO A 181 10.95 14.15 -10.28
C PRO A 181 11.73 13.17 -11.14
N TYR A 182 11.12 12.03 -11.47
CA TYR A 182 11.74 10.93 -12.20
C TYR A 182 10.90 10.51 -13.39
N SER A 183 11.56 9.88 -14.39
CA SER A 183 10.85 9.22 -15.49
C SER A 183 9.93 8.11 -14.96
N LEU A 184 8.97 7.66 -15.79
CA LEU A 184 8.11 6.50 -15.46
C LEU A 184 8.95 5.31 -14.98
N TYR A 185 9.95 4.91 -15.74
CA TYR A 185 10.77 3.74 -15.43
C TYR A 185 11.56 3.91 -14.13
N GLU A 186 12.11 5.08 -13.89
CA GLU A 186 12.83 5.36 -12.65
C GLU A 186 11.88 5.46 -11.44
N THR A 187 10.68 6.00 -11.62
CA THR A 187 9.64 6.01 -10.57
C THR A 187 9.27 4.59 -10.15
N LEU A 188 9.03 3.69 -11.11
CA LEU A 188 8.72 2.29 -10.82
C LEU A 188 9.88 1.55 -10.17
N TRP A 189 11.11 1.79 -10.66
CA TRP A 189 12.32 1.14 -10.18
C TRP A 189 12.69 1.55 -8.76
N ARG A 190 12.52 2.84 -8.43
CA ARG A 190 12.71 3.35 -7.06
C ARG A 190 11.64 2.85 -6.10
N GLY A 191 10.42 2.65 -6.61
CA GLY A 191 9.28 2.32 -5.79
C GLY A 191 8.71 3.50 -5.03
N SER A 192 7.85 3.20 -4.07
CA SER A 192 7.06 4.18 -3.33
C SER A 192 7.51 4.39 -1.88
N LEU A 193 8.55 3.69 -1.42
CA LEU A 193 9.09 3.90 -0.07
C LEU A 193 9.70 5.32 0.02
N PRO A 194 9.33 6.14 1.04
CA PRO A 194 9.76 7.52 1.13
C PRO A 194 11.27 7.73 1.00
N GLU A 195 12.07 6.90 1.67
CA GLU A 195 13.53 7.00 1.64
C GLU A 195 14.10 6.84 0.22
N ALA A 196 13.56 5.88 -0.56
CA ALA A 196 14.00 5.64 -1.94
C ALA A 196 13.83 6.86 -2.86
N SER A 197 12.88 7.76 -2.54
CA SER A 197 12.65 9.00 -3.29
C SER A 197 13.74 10.06 -3.09
N PHE A 198 14.57 9.93 -2.06
CA PHE A 198 15.62 10.92 -1.74
C PHE A 198 17.03 10.39 -1.98
N LEU A 199 17.20 9.08 -2.08
CA LEU A 199 18.50 8.47 -2.26
C LEU A 199 19.08 8.68 -3.66
N PRO A 200 20.41 8.76 -3.83
CA PRO A 200 21.07 8.69 -5.12
C PRO A 200 20.72 7.39 -5.87
N LYS A 201 20.73 7.42 -7.21
CA LYS A 201 20.36 6.27 -8.06
C LYS A 201 21.24 5.05 -7.82
N ASP A 202 22.52 5.23 -7.58
CA ASP A 202 23.54 4.17 -7.39
C ASP A 202 23.38 3.34 -6.11
N VAL A 203 22.65 3.86 -5.10
CA VAL A 203 22.43 3.14 -3.82
C VAL A 203 21.00 2.55 -3.68
N ILE A 204 20.14 2.72 -4.67
CA ILE A 204 18.75 2.23 -4.61
C ILE A 204 18.68 0.70 -4.51
N ALA A 205 19.52 -0.01 -5.25
CA ALA A 205 19.58 -1.48 -5.18
C ALA A 205 20.01 -1.97 -3.78
N ASP A 206 21.00 -1.31 -3.15
CA ASP A 206 21.43 -1.61 -1.80
C ASP A 206 20.36 -1.29 -0.76
N PHE A 207 19.62 -0.20 -0.97
CA PHE A 207 18.49 0.14 -0.13
C PHE A 207 17.41 -0.95 -0.15
N HIS A 208 16.97 -1.40 -1.32
CA HIS A 208 15.99 -2.48 -1.44
C HIS A 208 16.52 -3.82 -0.91
N ALA A 209 17.79 -4.13 -1.13
CA ALA A 209 18.45 -5.30 -0.55
C ALA A 209 18.39 -5.28 0.98
N SER A 210 18.75 -4.15 1.57
CA SER A 210 18.74 -3.96 3.03
C SER A 210 17.31 -4.01 3.58
N TYR A 211 16.36 -3.37 2.89
CA TYR A 211 14.93 -3.40 3.26
C TYR A 211 14.41 -4.84 3.29
N GLN A 212 14.57 -5.59 2.19
CA GLN A 212 14.06 -6.96 2.07
C GLN A 212 14.72 -7.89 3.10
N ARG A 213 16.04 -7.76 3.33
CA ARG A 213 16.75 -8.54 4.34
C ARG A 213 16.23 -8.26 5.75
N THR A 214 16.09 -6.98 6.12
CA THR A 214 15.60 -6.59 7.44
C THR A 214 14.15 -7.05 7.64
N TYR A 215 13.31 -6.91 6.62
CA TYR A 215 11.94 -7.38 6.62
C TYR A 215 11.86 -8.90 6.83
N ILE A 216 12.58 -9.68 6.03
CA ILE A 216 12.59 -11.16 6.14
C ILE A 216 13.13 -11.60 7.51
N GLU A 217 14.24 -11.04 7.97
CA GLU A 217 14.87 -11.47 9.21
C GLU A 217 14.09 -11.08 10.46
N ARG A 218 13.38 -9.96 10.47
CA ARG A 218 12.73 -9.45 11.67
C ARG A 218 11.24 -9.72 11.70
N ASP A 219 10.50 -9.39 10.63
CA ASP A 219 9.03 -9.45 10.66
C ASP A 219 8.50 -10.84 10.39
N ILE A 220 9.11 -11.54 9.45
CA ILE A 220 8.68 -12.91 9.10
C ILE A 220 8.93 -13.87 10.27
N ARG A 221 10.07 -13.75 10.97
CA ARG A 221 10.34 -14.57 12.16
C ARG A 221 9.33 -14.36 13.29
N LEU A 222 8.78 -13.15 13.40
CA LEU A 222 7.80 -12.83 14.44
C LEU A 222 6.38 -13.33 14.12
N LEU A 223 6.04 -13.46 12.83
CA LEU A 223 4.68 -13.76 12.38
C LEU A 223 4.46 -15.21 11.97
N SER A 224 5.51 -15.95 11.64
CA SER A 224 5.37 -17.30 11.11
C SER A 224 6.52 -18.21 11.53
N ASP A 225 6.20 -19.51 11.66
CA ASP A 225 7.18 -20.58 11.86
C ASP A 225 7.96 -20.88 10.56
N VAL A 226 8.49 -19.84 9.89
CA VAL A 226 9.32 -20.01 8.72
C VAL A 226 10.69 -20.47 9.20
N SER A 227 10.95 -21.78 9.11
CA SER A 227 12.22 -22.38 9.49
C SER A 227 13.32 -22.11 8.47
N ASP A 228 12.98 -21.98 7.17
CA ASP A 228 13.90 -21.71 6.08
C ASP A 228 13.65 -20.33 5.45
N LEU A 229 14.38 -19.33 5.93
CA LEU A 229 14.30 -17.96 5.42
C LEU A 229 14.83 -17.83 3.99
N ALA A 230 15.76 -18.69 3.56
CA ALA A 230 16.26 -18.68 2.19
C ALA A 230 15.18 -19.18 1.22
N GLN A 231 14.44 -20.24 1.61
CA GLN A 231 13.30 -20.72 0.84
C GLN A 231 12.19 -19.69 0.78
N PHE A 232 11.90 -18.98 1.88
CA PHE A 232 10.96 -17.86 1.88
C PHE A 232 11.40 -16.72 0.96
N GLY A 233 12.69 -16.38 0.94
CA GLY A 233 13.23 -15.38 0.00
C GLY A 233 13.06 -15.79 -1.47
N ARG A 234 13.22 -17.09 -1.80
CA ARG A 234 12.89 -17.61 -3.15
C ARG A 234 11.39 -17.49 -3.46
N PHE A 235 10.54 -17.78 -2.48
CA PHE A 235 9.10 -17.61 -2.61
C PHE A 235 8.69 -16.16 -2.90
N VAL A 236 9.27 -15.18 -2.21
CA VAL A 236 9.04 -13.74 -2.47
C VAL A 236 9.40 -13.38 -3.92
N ARG A 237 10.53 -13.89 -4.44
CA ARG A 237 10.93 -13.66 -5.83
C ARG A 237 9.95 -14.29 -6.82
N LEU A 238 9.46 -15.50 -6.54
CA LEU A 238 8.46 -16.15 -7.38
C LEU A 238 7.13 -15.38 -7.35
N ALA A 239 6.66 -14.96 -6.18
CA ALA A 239 5.47 -14.11 -6.05
C ALA A 239 5.62 -12.81 -6.86
N ALA A 240 6.81 -12.18 -6.82
CA ALA A 240 7.11 -10.99 -7.63
C ALA A 240 7.13 -11.25 -9.15
N ALA A 241 7.47 -12.46 -9.59
CA ALA A 241 7.39 -12.85 -11.00
C ALA A 241 5.95 -13.10 -11.47
N LEU A 242 5.03 -13.35 -10.56
CA LEU A 242 3.63 -13.70 -10.82
C LEU A 242 2.65 -12.57 -10.45
N ILE A 243 3.15 -11.33 -10.30
CA ILE A 243 2.26 -10.17 -10.12
C ILE A 243 1.28 -10.00 -11.25
N ALA A 244 0.12 -9.43 -10.96
CA ALA A 244 -0.96 -9.20 -11.93
C ALA A 244 -1.52 -10.49 -12.57
N GLN A 245 -1.23 -11.65 -11.99
CA GLN A 245 -1.76 -12.95 -12.42
C GLN A 245 -2.68 -13.57 -11.36
N GLU A 246 -3.58 -14.45 -11.80
CA GLU A 246 -4.40 -15.24 -10.89
C GLU A 246 -3.52 -16.18 -10.05
N ILE A 247 -3.71 -16.16 -8.74
CA ILE A 247 -2.90 -16.94 -7.80
C ILE A 247 -3.28 -18.42 -7.89
N ASN A 248 -2.28 -19.27 -8.14
CA ASN A 248 -2.38 -20.70 -8.05
C ASN A 248 -1.43 -21.23 -6.97
N TYR A 249 -1.98 -21.50 -5.78
CA TYR A 249 -1.18 -21.98 -4.65
C TYR A 249 -0.49 -23.32 -4.91
N SER A 250 -1.07 -24.19 -5.76
CA SER A 250 -0.46 -25.48 -6.12
C SER A 250 0.78 -25.31 -7.00
N GLU A 251 0.73 -24.38 -7.95
CA GLU A 251 1.90 -24.03 -8.78
C GLU A 251 2.98 -23.35 -7.96
N LEU A 252 2.61 -22.32 -7.19
CA LEU A 252 3.52 -21.65 -6.28
C LEU A 252 4.23 -22.63 -5.33
N GLY A 253 3.48 -23.57 -4.76
CA GLY A 253 4.04 -24.56 -3.85
C GLY A 253 5.01 -25.50 -4.57
N ARG A 254 4.61 -26.03 -5.74
CA ARG A 254 5.42 -26.96 -6.54
C ARG A 254 6.76 -26.33 -6.94
N ASP A 255 6.75 -25.08 -7.41
CA ASP A 255 7.93 -24.42 -7.97
C ASP A 255 8.99 -24.08 -6.89
N ILE A 256 8.56 -23.96 -5.64
CA ILE A 256 9.45 -23.72 -4.47
C ILE A 256 9.73 -24.99 -3.67
N GLY A 257 9.00 -26.08 -3.91
CA GLY A 257 9.13 -27.32 -3.13
C GLY A 257 8.45 -27.25 -1.76
N ILE A 258 7.31 -26.58 -1.67
CA ILE A 258 6.46 -26.48 -0.47
C ILE A 258 5.02 -26.93 -0.77
N THR A 259 4.23 -27.17 0.28
CA THR A 259 2.82 -27.52 0.10
C THR A 259 1.99 -26.30 -0.34
N PRO A 260 0.85 -26.50 -1.05
CA PRO A 260 -0.07 -25.40 -1.38
C PRO A 260 -0.54 -24.63 -0.14
N GLN A 261 -0.73 -25.32 0.98
CA GLN A 261 -1.13 -24.71 2.25
C GLN A 261 -0.03 -23.79 2.79
N THR A 262 1.24 -24.21 2.67
CA THR A 262 2.39 -23.38 3.06
C THR A 262 2.51 -22.16 2.13
N ALA A 263 2.34 -22.33 0.82
CA ALA A 263 2.35 -21.22 -0.14
C ALA A 263 1.25 -20.19 0.19
N LYS A 264 0.02 -20.65 0.46
CA LYS A 264 -1.07 -19.78 0.91
C LYS A 264 -0.73 -19.05 2.20
N ARG A 265 -0.21 -19.75 3.21
CA ARG A 265 0.20 -19.15 4.50
C ARG A 265 1.28 -18.08 4.29
N TRP A 266 2.24 -18.31 3.41
CA TRP A 266 3.31 -17.35 3.13
C TRP A 266 2.81 -16.09 2.39
N LEU A 267 1.85 -16.22 1.45
CA LEU A 267 1.19 -15.04 0.87
C LEU A 267 0.39 -14.26 1.92
N ILE A 268 -0.32 -14.97 2.82
CA ILE A 268 -1.00 -14.31 3.95
C ILE A 268 0.01 -13.55 4.82
N THR A 269 1.19 -14.12 5.08
CA THR A 269 2.25 -13.44 5.85
C THR A 269 2.74 -12.18 5.14
N LEU A 270 2.94 -12.21 3.80
CA LEU A 270 3.28 -11.03 3.02
C LEU A 270 2.18 -9.96 3.08
N ALA A 271 0.91 -10.38 3.04
CA ALA A 271 -0.22 -9.46 3.18
C ALA A 271 -0.30 -8.85 4.59
N GLN A 272 -0.03 -9.64 5.63
CA GLN A 272 0.00 -9.18 7.03
C GLN A 272 1.09 -8.15 7.32
N THR A 273 2.10 -8.08 6.50
CA THR A 273 3.19 -7.09 6.58
C THR A 273 3.04 -5.93 5.59
N PHE A 274 1.90 -5.84 4.92
CA PHE A 274 1.58 -4.82 3.91
C PHE A 274 2.45 -4.84 2.65
N GLU A 275 3.17 -5.93 2.40
CA GLU A 275 3.99 -6.09 1.18
C GLU A 275 3.18 -6.59 -0.01
N TRP A 276 2.09 -7.33 0.26
CA TRP A 276 1.25 -8.00 -0.71
C TRP A 276 -0.22 -7.68 -0.51
N PHE A 277 -0.99 -7.62 -1.58
CA PHE A 277 -2.44 -7.58 -1.53
C PHE A 277 -3.04 -8.34 -2.70
N GLU A 278 -4.29 -8.74 -2.54
CA GLU A 278 -5.02 -9.55 -3.51
C GLU A 278 -6.29 -8.82 -3.95
N ILE A 279 -6.61 -8.93 -5.23
CA ILE A 279 -7.85 -8.43 -5.81
C ILE A 279 -8.70 -9.63 -6.20
N PRO A 280 -9.89 -9.82 -5.56
CA PRO A 280 -10.77 -10.93 -5.84
C PRO A 280 -11.37 -10.84 -7.24
N ALA A 281 -11.79 -11.98 -7.78
CA ALA A 281 -12.53 -12.02 -9.03
C ALA A 281 -13.96 -11.50 -8.85
N TYR A 282 -14.48 -10.78 -9.84
CA TYR A 282 -15.88 -10.42 -9.89
C TYR A 282 -16.73 -11.56 -10.46
N SER A 283 -17.78 -11.93 -9.75
CA SER A 283 -18.82 -12.83 -10.23
C SER A 283 -20.19 -12.32 -9.77
N ASN A 284 -21.24 -12.53 -10.56
CA ASN A 284 -22.61 -12.27 -10.13
C ASN A 284 -23.03 -13.13 -8.94
N ASN A 285 -22.41 -14.30 -8.78
CA ASN A 285 -22.64 -15.18 -7.65
C ASN A 285 -21.66 -14.84 -6.51
N LEU A 286 -22.18 -14.38 -5.37
CA LEU A 286 -21.39 -14.01 -4.20
C LEU A 286 -20.48 -15.12 -3.68
N ILE A 287 -20.92 -16.40 -3.75
CA ILE A 287 -20.10 -17.53 -3.34
C ILE A 287 -18.91 -17.70 -4.27
N LYS A 288 -19.11 -17.52 -5.58
CA LYS A 288 -18.03 -17.58 -6.57
C LYS A 288 -17.03 -16.44 -6.39
N ARG A 289 -17.46 -15.22 -6.02
CA ARG A 289 -16.53 -14.13 -5.71
C ARG A 289 -15.49 -14.51 -4.64
N ILE A 290 -15.86 -15.37 -3.70
CA ILE A 290 -14.98 -15.82 -2.62
C ILE A 290 -14.12 -17.02 -3.04
N SER A 291 -14.64 -17.88 -3.93
CA SER A 291 -13.99 -19.14 -4.33
C SER A 291 -13.13 -19.06 -5.59
N GLU A 292 -13.32 -18.03 -6.42
CA GLU A 292 -12.50 -17.81 -7.61
C GLU A 292 -11.11 -17.27 -7.23
N LYS A 293 -10.13 -17.50 -8.12
CA LYS A 293 -8.73 -17.13 -7.85
C LYS A 293 -8.57 -15.62 -7.88
N PRO A 294 -8.01 -15.00 -6.82
CA PRO A 294 -7.67 -13.59 -6.85
C PRO A 294 -6.42 -13.36 -7.71
N LYS A 295 -6.23 -12.12 -8.17
CA LYS A 295 -4.94 -11.63 -8.69
C LYS A 295 -4.10 -11.07 -7.55
N GLY A 296 -2.78 -11.23 -7.64
CA GLY A 296 -1.84 -10.79 -6.62
C GLY A 296 -0.96 -9.63 -7.04
N TYR A 297 -0.67 -8.72 -6.09
CA TYR A 297 0.10 -7.51 -6.33
C TYR A 297 1.01 -7.18 -5.16
N PHE A 298 2.18 -6.61 -5.45
CA PHE A 298 3.02 -5.99 -4.44
C PHE A 298 2.58 -4.54 -4.16
N ALA A 299 2.68 -4.13 -2.90
CA ALA A 299 2.38 -2.76 -2.51
C ALA A 299 3.39 -1.75 -3.07
N ASP A 300 4.63 -2.19 -3.27
CA ASP A 300 5.74 -1.37 -3.77
C ASP A 300 6.34 -1.94 -5.06
N PRO A 301 6.29 -1.23 -6.20
CA PRO A 301 6.87 -1.70 -7.46
C PRO A 301 8.39 -1.81 -7.43
N GLY A 302 9.09 -1.04 -6.59
CA GLY A 302 10.54 -1.12 -6.42
C GLY A 302 10.97 -2.46 -5.83
N GLN A 303 10.16 -3.02 -4.90
CA GLN A 303 10.40 -4.37 -4.36
C GLN A 303 10.24 -5.45 -5.43
N VAL A 304 9.33 -5.27 -6.38
CA VAL A 304 9.21 -6.16 -7.55
C VAL A 304 10.46 -6.06 -8.42
N CYS A 305 10.87 -4.84 -8.78
CA CYS A 305 12.06 -4.60 -9.60
C CYS A 305 13.32 -5.23 -8.96
N TYR A 306 13.51 -5.03 -7.66
CA TYR A 306 14.61 -5.63 -6.91
C TYR A 306 14.53 -7.17 -6.91
N SER A 307 13.37 -7.74 -6.60
CA SER A 307 13.16 -9.18 -6.55
C SER A 307 13.39 -9.87 -7.91
N GLN A 308 13.14 -9.15 -9.01
CA GLN A 308 13.37 -9.60 -10.39
C GLN A 308 14.75 -9.21 -10.95
N MET A 309 15.65 -8.71 -10.10
CA MET A 309 17.02 -8.33 -10.44
C MET A 309 17.10 -7.30 -11.58
N ILE A 310 16.13 -6.39 -11.67
CA ILE A 310 16.15 -5.27 -12.61
C ILE A 310 17.13 -4.23 -12.07
N SER A 311 18.33 -4.21 -12.62
CA SER A 311 19.47 -3.46 -12.08
C SER A 311 19.41 -1.94 -12.31
N ASN A 312 18.63 -1.50 -13.29
CA ASN A 312 18.49 -0.08 -13.64
C ASN A 312 17.13 0.19 -14.28
N PRO A 313 16.65 1.44 -14.27
CA PRO A 313 15.35 1.82 -14.84
C PRO A 313 15.22 1.53 -16.33
N GLU A 314 16.30 1.68 -17.08
CA GLU A 314 16.32 1.55 -18.52
C GLU A 314 16.02 0.10 -18.97
N ALA A 315 16.31 -0.88 -18.12
CA ALA A 315 16.04 -2.30 -18.37
C ALA A 315 14.53 -2.64 -18.30
N ILE A 316 13.70 -1.83 -17.65
CA ILE A 316 12.27 -2.11 -17.43
C ILE A 316 11.51 -2.24 -18.76
N ASN A 317 11.75 -1.34 -19.70
CA ASN A 317 11.01 -1.31 -20.97
C ASN A 317 11.14 -2.59 -21.79
N ALA A 318 12.29 -3.26 -21.71
CA ALA A 318 12.54 -4.51 -22.41
C ALA A 318 12.25 -5.75 -21.53
N HIS A 319 11.90 -5.57 -20.27
CA HIS A 319 11.69 -6.66 -19.35
C HIS A 319 10.37 -7.38 -19.62
N PRO A 320 10.31 -8.73 -19.60
CA PRO A 320 9.07 -9.48 -19.85
C PRO A 320 7.90 -9.09 -18.93
N LEU A 321 8.18 -8.62 -17.72
CA LEU A 321 7.17 -8.18 -16.75
C LEU A 321 6.72 -6.72 -16.95
N TRP A 322 7.15 -6.01 -18.00
CA TRP A 322 6.81 -4.58 -18.18
C TRP A 322 5.30 -4.31 -18.07
N GLY A 323 4.47 -5.13 -18.73
CA GLY A 323 3.01 -5.01 -18.64
C GLY A 323 2.48 -5.22 -17.21
N ALA A 324 2.97 -6.25 -16.53
CA ALA A 324 2.57 -6.55 -15.16
C ALA A 324 3.08 -5.51 -14.15
N LEU A 325 4.25 -4.93 -14.38
CA LEU A 325 4.81 -3.86 -13.54
C LEU A 325 3.97 -2.59 -13.59
N ILE A 326 3.56 -2.15 -14.78
CA ILE A 326 2.70 -0.96 -14.89
C ILE A 326 1.31 -1.23 -14.31
N GLU A 327 0.75 -2.43 -14.53
CA GLU A 327 -0.51 -2.84 -13.89
C GLU A 327 -0.40 -2.82 -12.37
N ASN A 328 0.65 -3.42 -11.82
CA ASN A 328 0.89 -3.42 -10.38
C ASN A 328 1.02 -2.00 -9.81
N ALA A 329 1.75 -1.13 -10.48
CA ALA A 329 1.98 0.25 -10.02
C ALA A 329 0.68 1.08 -10.05
N VAL A 330 -0.10 0.99 -11.12
CA VAL A 330 -1.38 1.71 -11.24
C VAL A 330 -2.38 1.21 -10.21
N ILE A 331 -2.52 -0.10 -10.03
CA ILE A 331 -3.46 -0.66 -9.05
C ILE A 331 -3.03 -0.32 -7.61
N SER A 332 -1.72 -0.36 -7.32
CA SER A 332 -1.19 0.08 -6.03
C SER A 332 -1.49 1.57 -5.78
N GLU A 333 -1.33 2.43 -6.79
CA GLU A 333 -1.67 3.85 -6.70
C GLU A 333 -3.17 4.07 -6.46
N LEU A 334 -4.04 3.38 -7.20
CA LEU A 334 -5.49 3.46 -7.01
C LEU A 334 -5.92 3.02 -5.59
N ARG A 335 -5.25 1.99 -5.04
CA ARG A 335 -5.48 1.54 -3.66
C ARG A 335 -5.08 2.62 -2.65
N LYS A 336 -3.95 3.31 -2.84
CA LYS A 336 -3.53 4.43 -1.98
C LYS A 336 -4.58 5.54 -2.00
N GLN A 337 -5.08 5.90 -3.18
CA GLN A 337 -6.14 6.91 -3.31
C GLN A 337 -7.47 6.45 -2.69
N ALA A 338 -7.82 5.15 -2.81
CA ALA A 338 -9.01 4.60 -2.18
C ALA A 338 -8.95 4.66 -0.64
N ASN A 339 -7.76 4.49 -0.04
CA ASN A 339 -7.56 4.61 1.42
C ASN A 339 -7.83 6.03 1.95
N LEU A 340 -7.84 7.05 1.10
CA LEU A 340 -8.21 8.42 1.44
C LEU A 340 -9.73 8.64 1.45
N ILE A 341 -10.49 7.74 0.83
CA ILE A 341 -11.96 7.86 0.67
C ILE A 341 -12.67 7.28 1.89
N SER A 342 -13.65 7.98 2.43
CA SER A 342 -14.41 7.53 3.61
C SER A 342 -15.18 6.24 3.37
N THR A 343 -15.75 6.09 2.18
CA THR A 343 -16.40 4.87 1.70
C THR A 343 -15.66 4.44 0.43
N PRO A 344 -14.58 3.65 0.54
CA PRO A 344 -13.79 3.24 -0.62
C PRO A 344 -14.58 2.30 -1.52
N PRO A 345 -14.30 2.28 -2.83
CA PRO A 345 -14.88 1.29 -3.73
C PRO A 345 -14.35 -0.10 -3.40
N GLN A 346 -15.12 -1.13 -3.74
CA GLN A 346 -14.63 -2.51 -3.77
C GLN A 346 -13.83 -2.72 -5.06
N PHE A 347 -12.74 -3.45 -4.95
CA PHE A 347 -11.83 -3.77 -6.04
C PHE A 347 -12.05 -5.20 -6.49
N TYR A 348 -12.20 -5.44 -7.79
CA TYR A 348 -12.32 -6.74 -8.42
C TYR A 348 -11.50 -6.77 -9.71
N HIS A 349 -11.07 -7.95 -10.17
CA HIS A 349 -10.76 -8.22 -11.57
C HIS A 349 -11.90 -9.05 -12.17
N TRP A 350 -12.02 -9.07 -13.49
CA TRP A 350 -13.00 -9.91 -14.16
C TRP A 350 -12.36 -10.65 -15.32
N ARG A 351 -12.67 -11.94 -15.44
CA ARG A 351 -12.14 -12.79 -16.50
C ARG A 351 -13.15 -13.83 -16.95
N LEU A 352 -13.15 -14.12 -18.27
CA LEU A 352 -13.89 -15.24 -18.87
C LEU A 352 -12.94 -16.37 -19.27
N TYR A 353 -13.46 -17.57 -19.31
CA TYR A 353 -12.75 -18.74 -19.86
C TYR A 353 -12.28 -18.52 -21.31
N SER A 354 -12.97 -17.68 -22.09
CA SER A 354 -12.59 -17.31 -23.45
C SER A 354 -11.36 -16.39 -23.54
N GLY A 355 -10.81 -15.97 -22.39
CA GLY A 355 -9.64 -15.13 -22.30
C GLY A 355 -9.91 -13.62 -22.25
N ALA A 356 -11.18 -13.17 -22.37
CA ALA A 356 -11.50 -11.76 -22.13
C ALA A 356 -11.34 -11.42 -20.65
N GLU A 357 -10.67 -10.31 -20.35
CA GLU A 357 -10.29 -9.90 -18.99
C GLU A 357 -10.40 -8.39 -18.84
N VAL A 358 -10.92 -7.90 -17.72
CA VAL A 358 -10.83 -6.51 -17.28
C VAL A 358 -9.89 -6.46 -16.08
N ASP A 359 -8.80 -5.70 -16.20
CA ASP A 359 -7.71 -5.67 -15.22
C ASP A 359 -8.19 -5.25 -13.84
N LEU A 360 -9.05 -4.22 -13.79
CA LEU A 360 -9.64 -3.73 -12.56
C LEU A 360 -11.09 -3.28 -12.77
N LEU A 361 -11.99 -3.74 -11.91
CA LEU A 361 -13.37 -3.34 -11.84
C LEU A 361 -13.64 -2.77 -10.45
N LEU A 362 -13.98 -1.49 -10.35
CA LEU A 362 -14.38 -0.89 -9.10
C LEU A 362 -15.89 -0.96 -8.96
N GLU A 363 -16.38 -1.29 -7.76
CA GLU A 363 -17.81 -1.24 -7.39
C GLU A 363 -18.01 -0.26 -6.26
N ARG A 364 -18.93 0.71 -6.46
CA ARG A 364 -19.34 1.66 -5.44
C ARG A 364 -20.81 2.04 -5.62
N ASP A 365 -21.59 1.88 -4.57
CA ASP A 365 -23.01 2.26 -4.55
C ASP A 365 -23.82 1.61 -5.71
N GLY A 366 -23.51 0.35 -6.06
CA GLY A 366 -24.15 -0.39 -7.14
C GLY A 366 -23.76 0.07 -8.55
N LYS A 367 -22.77 0.96 -8.67
CA LYS A 367 -22.16 1.37 -9.94
C LYS A 367 -20.84 0.66 -10.15
N PHE A 368 -20.55 0.30 -11.38
CA PHE A 368 -19.36 -0.42 -11.80
C PHE A 368 -18.51 0.43 -12.72
N TYR A 369 -17.21 0.53 -12.40
CA TYR A 369 -16.24 1.40 -13.07
C TYR A 369 -15.10 0.52 -13.63
N PRO A 370 -15.15 0.12 -14.91
CA PRO A 370 -14.13 -0.74 -15.50
C PRO A 370 -12.86 0.05 -15.85
N ILE A 371 -11.71 -0.55 -15.59
CA ILE A 371 -10.39 0.00 -15.87
C ILE A 371 -9.56 -1.07 -16.57
N GLU A 372 -8.96 -0.71 -17.70
CA GLU A 372 -7.88 -1.41 -18.37
C GLU A 372 -6.56 -0.69 -18.13
N ILE A 373 -5.47 -1.43 -18.04
CA ILE A 373 -4.14 -0.86 -17.85
C ILE A 373 -3.26 -1.32 -19.01
N LYS A 374 -2.62 -0.38 -19.69
CA LYS A 374 -1.80 -0.67 -20.88
C LYS A 374 -0.40 -0.08 -20.75
N ALA A 375 0.58 -0.87 -21.12
CA ALA A 375 1.99 -0.48 -21.12
C ALA A 375 2.38 0.37 -22.35
N THR A 376 1.50 0.48 -23.34
CA THR A 376 1.71 1.32 -24.52
C THR A 376 1.37 2.79 -24.23
N SER A 377 2.10 3.72 -24.84
CA SER A 377 1.83 5.17 -24.73
C SER A 377 0.67 5.66 -25.62
N LYS A 378 0.18 4.82 -26.53
CA LYS A 378 -0.89 5.18 -27.48
C LYS A 378 -1.96 4.09 -27.55
N PRO A 379 -2.72 3.85 -26.48
CA PRO A 379 -3.88 2.95 -26.54
C PRO A 379 -4.90 3.43 -27.57
N ASN A 380 -5.70 2.49 -28.09
CA ASN A 380 -6.70 2.74 -29.12
C ASN A 380 -7.99 1.96 -28.81
N ALA A 381 -8.99 2.02 -29.71
CA ALA A 381 -10.30 1.38 -29.52
C ALA A 381 -10.24 -0.14 -29.30
N SER A 382 -9.19 -0.81 -29.80
CA SER A 382 -9.03 -2.26 -29.58
C SER A 382 -8.71 -2.60 -28.11
N ASP A 383 -8.12 -1.64 -27.36
CA ASP A 383 -7.77 -1.81 -25.97
C ASP A 383 -9.01 -1.74 -25.04
N ALA A 384 -10.13 -1.14 -25.52
CA ALA A 384 -11.42 -1.13 -24.81
C ALA A 384 -12.25 -2.39 -25.07
N ARG A 385 -11.80 -3.36 -25.88
CA ARG A 385 -12.58 -4.55 -26.28
C ARG A 385 -13.08 -5.35 -25.09
N ASN A 386 -12.25 -5.55 -24.12
CA ASN A 386 -12.59 -6.34 -22.93
C ASN A 386 -13.63 -5.65 -22.06
N ILE A 387 -13.53 -4.31 -21.88
CA ILE A 387 -14.55 -3.52 -21.20
C ILE A 387 -15.90 -3.66 -21.92
N ASN A 388 -15.91 -3.59 -23.25
CA ASN A 388 -17.12 -3.78 -24.05
C ASN A 388 -17.67 -5.20 -23.93
N THR A 389 -16.78 -6.21 -23.83
CA THR A 389 -17.19 -7.60 -23.59
C THR A 389 -17.82 -7.74 -22.20
N PHE A 390 -17.26 -7.09 -21.17
CA PHE A 390 -17.84 -7.05 -19.84
C PHE A 390 -19.25 -6.44 -19.86
N ARG A 391 -19.45 -5.27 -20.52
CA ARG A 391 -20.77 -4.64 -20.67
C ARG A 391 -21.80 -5.57 -21.32
N LYS A 392 -21.41 -6.27 -22.39
CA LYS A 392 -22.30 -7.22 -23.09
C LYS A 392 -22.70 -8.43 -22.23
N ASN A 393 -21.79 -8.90 -21.39
CA ASN A 393 -22.05 -10.05 -20.50
C ASN A 393 -22.85 -9.66 -19.24
N HIS A 394 -22.89 -8.36 -18.92
CA HIS A 394 -23.54 -7.84 -17.71
C HIS A 394 -24.49 -6.67 -18.01
N PRO A 395 -25.50 -6.82 -18.92
CA PRO A 395 -26.35 -5.72 -19.35
C PRO A 395 -27.27 -5.16 -18.25
N HIS A 396 -27.42 -5.90 -17.15
CA HIS A 396 -28.22 -5.51 -15.98
C HIS A 396 -27.44 -4.66 -14.96
N LEU A 397 -26.11 -4.55 -15.08
CA LEU A 397 -25.29 -3.76 -14.19
C LEU A 397 -25.26 -2.28 -14.61
N ASN A 398 -25.18 -1.39 -13.64
CA ASN A 398 -24.97 0.03 -13.89
C ASN A 398 -23.48 0.33 -14.15
N ILE A 399 -23.02 0.06 -15.37
CA ILE A 399 -21.63 0.19 -15.77
C ILE A 399 -21.37 1.60 -16.30
N GLN A 400 -20.48 2.30 -15.65
CA GLN A 400 -20.07 3.66 -15.95
C GLN A 400 -19.08 3.72 -17.11
N LYS A 401 -18.68 4.93 -17.52
CA LYS A 401 -17.61 5.14 -18.49
C LYS A 401 -16.31 4.50 -18.02
N GLY A 402 -15.65 3.75 -18.91
CA GLY A 402 -14.43 3.04 -18.61
C GLY A 402 -13.19 3.89 -18.81
N LEU A 403 -12.11 3.51 -18.12
CA LEU A 403 -10.80 4.10 -18.29
C LEU A 403 -9.79 3.11 -18.83
N ILE A 404 -8.89 3.60 -19.68
CA ILE A 404 -7.66 2.92 -20.08
C ILE A 404 -6.52 3.77 -19.51
N ILE A 405 -5.87 3.28 -18.47
CA ILE A 405 -4.75 3.97 -17.81
C ILE A 405 -3.46 3.51 -18.46
N ALA A 406 -2.66 4.46 -18.95
CA ALA A 406 -1.46 4.18 -19.71
C ALA A 406 -0.40 5.28 -19.54
N PRO A 407 0.87 5.05 -19.95
CA PRO A 407 1.88 6.10 -20.05
C PRO A 407 1.60 7.03 -21.27
N ALA A 408 0.36 7.47 -21.39
CA ALA A 408 -0.08 8.40 -22.43
C ALA A 408 0.30 9.84 -22.09
N GLU A 409 0.46 10.68 -23.11
CA GLU A 409 0.73 12.11 -22.91
C GLU A 409 -0.52 12.89 -22.54
N ASN A 410 -1.66 12.52 -23.14
CA ASN A 410 -2.90 13.26 -23.04
C ASN A 410 -4.09 12.32 -22.75
N LYS A 411 -5.18 12.91 -22.29
CA LYS A 411 -6.49 12.28 -22.21
C LYS A 411 -7.20 12.38 -23.55
N TYR A 412 -7.80 11.27 -24.02
CA TYR A 412 -8.63 11.24 -25.23
C TYR A 412 -9.62 10.08 -25.20
N PRO A 413 -10.80 10.22 -25.88
CA PRO A 413 -11.75 9.13 -26.03
C PRO A 413 -11.22 8.10 -27.06
N VAL A 414 -11.46 6.82 -26.79
CA VAL A 414 -11.18 5.72 -27.74
C VAL A 414 -12.46 5.04 -28.23
N THR A 415 -13.53 5.14 -27.43
CA THR A 415 -14.91 4.78 -27.81
C THR A 415 -15.85 5.86 -27.27
N GLU A 416 -17.15 5.74 -27.50
CA GLU A 416 -18.16 6.61 -26.92
C GLU A 416 -18.15 6.55 -25.37
N ASN A 417 -17.81 5.38 -24.80
CA ASN A 417 -17.90 5.10 -23.37
C ASN A 417 -16.56 4.86 -22.68
N ASP A 418 -15.44 4.95 -23.41
CA ASP A 418 -14.13 4.61 -22.84
C ASP A 418 -13.06 5.64 -23.23
N TRP A 419 -12.24 6.00 -22.24
CA TRP A 419 -11.24 7.06 -22.36
C TRP A 419 -9.86 6.59 -21.94
N VAL A 420 -8.85 7.05 -22.66
CA VAL A 420 -7.45 6.95 -22.21
C VAL A 420 -7.16 8.12 -21.28
N ILE A 421 -6.48 7.81 -20.17
CA ILE A 421 -5.92 8.81 -19.25
C ILE A 421 -4.46 8.48 -18.95
N PRO A 422 -3.60 9.50 -18.75
CA PRO A 422 -2.25 9.28 -18.25
C PRO A 422 -2.25 8.65 -16.85
N TRP A 423 -1.24 7.84 -16.56
CA TRP A 423 -1.07 7.14 -15.28
C TRP A 423 -0.70 8.07 -14.11
N ASP A 424 -0.14 9.24 -14.41
CA ASP A 424 0.47 10.21 -13.50
C ASP A 424 -0.34 11.52 -13.38
N ILE A 425 -1.64 11.39 -13.17
CA ILE A 425 -2.54 12.55 -13.03
C ILE A 425 -2.85 12.90 -11.58
N SER A 426 -3.22 14.17 -11.36
CA SER A 426 -3.63 14.72 -10.07
C SER A 426 -5.14 14.80 -9.90
#